data_75a4b00c92f891ee6c4ce196825c27a9
#
_entry.id   75a4b00c92f891ee6c4ce196825c27a9
#
_cell.length_a   1.000
_cell.length_b   1.000
_cell.length_c   1.000
_cell.angle_alpha   90.00
_cell.angle_beta   90.00
_cell.angle_gamma   90.00
#
_symmetry.space_group_name_H-M   'P 1'
#
loop_
_entity.id
_entity.type
_entity.pdbx_description
1 polymer ?
#
loop_
_entity_poly.entity_id
_entity_poly.type
_entity_poly.pdbx_seq_one_letter_code
_entity_poly.pdbx_strand_id
1 'polypeptide(L)'
;MNVDRYDFGFEDDYFYYYISYIGGSFVSPEPRSLGGVYHVRDISCVQLCTQDYGTMLIVNVYGRYRDDISVKTFYLDDFKENRAYYNTLVHNVNNRIKNYNKVREDASNSFVGKFFAIGLILFILFMVYLCGIS
;
A
#
# COMPACT_ATOMS: atom_id res chain seq x y z
N MET A 1 21.10 18.55 18.15
CA MET A 1 20.56 17.22 17.87
C MET A 1 19.71 17.29 16.62
N ASN A 2 20.13 16.62 15.56
CA ASN A 2 19.39 16.62 14.30
C ASN A 2 18.22 15.66 14.42
N VAL A 3 17.00 16.19 14.40
CA VAL A 3 15.78 15.39 14.42
C VAL A 3 15.23 15.36 13.01
N ASP A 4 15.04 14.17 12.46
CA ASP A 4 14.44 14.03 11.14
C ASP A 4 12.94 14.33 11.25
N ARG A 5 12.49 15.20 10.39
CA ARG A 5 11.07 15.48 10.24
C ARG A 5 10.58 14.82 8.97
N TYR A 6 9.45 14.14 9.09
CA TYR A 6 8.83 13.44 7.97
C TYR A 6 7.57 14.14 7.52
N ASP A 7 7.49 14.40 6.22
CA ASP A 7 6.26 14.86 5.56
C ASP A 7 5.76 13.76 4.65
N PHE A 8 4.48 13.45 4.74
CA PHE A 8 3.89 12.34 4.00
C PHE A 8 2.89 12.87 2.97
N GLY A 9 2.79 12.15 1.86
CA GLY A 9 1.80 12.43 0.84
C GLY A 9 1.29 11.14 0.22
N PHE A 10 0.12 11.23 -0.40
CA PHE A 10 -0.48 10.11 -1.09
C PHE A 10 -1.21 10.62 -2.33
N GLU A 11 -0.82 10.14 -3.50
CA GLU A 11 -1.37 10.55 -4.78
C GLU A 11 -1.25 9.41 -5.79
N ASP A 12 -2.28 9.15 -6.58
CA ASP A 12 -2.27 8.20 -7.70
C ASP A 12 -1.74 6.80 -7.33
N ASP A 13 -2.18 6.21 -6.26
CA ASP A 13 -1.74 4.90 -5.78
C ASP A 13 -0.31 4.86 -5.24
N TYR A 14 0.31 6.02 -5.05
CA TYR A 14 1.66 6.10 -4.50
C TYR A 14 1.64 6.81 -3.15
N PHE A 15 2.22 6.14 -2.16
CA PHE A 15 2.51 6.72 -0.85
C PHE A 15 3.98 7.12 -0.84
N TYR A 16 4.26 8.36 -0.46
CA TYR A 16 5.63 8.88 -0.45
C TYR A 16 5.88 9.70 0.81
N TYR A 17 7.15 9.82 1.17
CA TYR A 17 7.55 10.67 2.29
C TYR A 17 8.82 11.42 1.96
N TYR A 18 8.90 12.62 2.51
CA TYR A 18 10.07 13.46 2.43
C TYR A 18 10.71 13.55 3.80
N ILE A 19 12.04 13.62 3.83
CA ILE A 19 12.83 13.79 5.04
C ILE A 19 13.38 15.21 5.07
N SER A 20 13.14 15.92 6.16
CA SER A 20 13.71 17.22 6.44
C SER A 20 14.46 17.13 7.76
N TYR A 21 15.61 17.75 7.84
CA TYR A 21 16.38 17.80 9.07
C TYR A 21 15.99 19.05 9.85
N ILE A 22 15.65 18.91 11.12
CA ILE A 22 15.34 20.02 12.01
C ILE A 22 16.61 20.32 12.80
N GLY A 23 17.06 21.56 12.78
CA GLY A 23 18.25 22.02 13.50
C GLY A 23 19.33 22.64 12.64
N GLY A 24 18.99 22.92 11.41
CA GLY A 24 19.86 23.67 10.53
C GLY A 24 20.04 25.12 10.98
N SER A 25 21.02 25.79 10.42
CA SER A 25 21.29 27.19 10.70
C SER A 25 20.14 28.08 10.20
N PHE A 26 19.92 29.19 10.88
CA PHE A 26 18.89 30.16 10.52
C PHE A 26 19.00 30.70 9.09
N VAL A 27 20.12 30.51 8.46
CA VAL A 27 20.45 31.13 7.17
C VAL A 27 20.07 30.24 5.98
N SER A 28 19.87 28.95 6.20
CA SER A 28 19.62 28.03 5.10
C SER A 28 18.49 27.06 5.46
N PRO A 29 17.29 27.23 4.88
CA PRO A 29 16.27 26.19 5.04
C PRO A 29 16.82 24.90 4.40
N GLU A 30 16.83 23.84 5.18
CA GLU A 30 17.37 22.57 4.73
C GLU A 30 16.53 22.01 3.57
N PRO A 31 17.17 21.46 2.53
CA PRO A 31 16.43 20.90 1.41
C PRO A 31 15.65 19.67 1.83
N ARG A 32 14.40 19.61 1.39
CA ARG A 32 13.59 18.42 1.48
C ARG A 32 14.14 17.37 0.52
N SER A 33 14.42 16.18 1.02
CA SER A 33 14.79 15.07 0.16
C SER A 33 13.69 14.01 0.15
N LEU A 34 13.44 13.44 -1.01
CA LEU A 34 12.51 12.31 -1.13
C LEU A 34 13.09 11.12 -0.36
N GLY A 35 12.40 10.69 0.68
CA GLY A 35 12.83 9.57 1.51
C GLY A 35 12.46 8.23 0.92
N GLY A 36 11.27 8.13 0.32
CA GLY A 36 10.82 6.90 -0.29
C GLY A 36 9.46 7.03 -0.95
N VAL A 37 9.20 6.12 -1.88
CA VAL A 37 7.93 6.01 -2.60
C VAL A 37 7.51 4.55 -2.61
N TYR A 38 6.25 4.29 -2.27
CA TYR A 38 5.68 2.95 -2.28
C TYR A 38 4.39 2.95 -3.08
N HIS A 39 4.24 1.99 -3.98
CA HIS A 39 2.96 1.74 -4.62
C HIS A 39 2.05 0.99 -3.65
N VAL A 40 0.73 1.21 -3.71
CA VAL A 40 -0.22 0.54 -2.80
C VAL A 40 -0.17 -0.98 -2.91
N ARG A 41 0.22 -1.53 -4.06
CA ARG A 41 0.39 -2.98 -4.23
C ARG A 41 1.50 -3.55 -3.35
N ASP A 42 2.48 -2.71 -2.97
CA ASP A 42 3.62 -3.11 -2.17
C ASP A 42 3.41 -2.85 -0.68
N ILE A 43 2.31 -2.21 -0.31
CA ILE A 43 1.99 -1.89 1.09
C ILE A 43 0.91 -2.86 1.59
N SER A 44 1.20 -3.51 2.71
CA SER A 44 0.21 -4.37 3.39
C SER A 44 -0.82 -3.53 4.13
N CYS A 45 -0.36 -2.64 4.99
CA CYS A 45 -1.22 -1.73 5.74
C CYS A 45 -0.38 -0.59 6.34
N VAL A 46 -1.09 0.47 6.74
CA VAL A 46 -0.51 1.61 7.44
C VAL A 46 -1.26 1.78 8.75
N GLN A 47 -0.53 2.01 9.84
CA GLN A 47 -1.10 2.11 11.18
C GLN A 47 -0.50 3.28 11.94
N LEU A 48 -1.29 3.81 12.88
CA LEU A 48 -0.78 4.75 13.88
C LEU A 48 -0.68 4.00 15.21
N CYS A 49 0.49 4.07 15.84
CA CYS A 49 0.74 3.45 17.13
C CYS A 49 1.13 4.52 18.14
N THR A 50 0.30 4.69 19.18
CA THR A 50 0.54 5.66 20.23
C THR A 50 1.14 4.97 21.44
N GLN A 51 2.31 5.44 21.85
CA GLN A 51 3.02 4.99 23.03
C GLN A 51 3.12 6.14 24.03
N ASP A 52 3.62 5.85 25.25
CA ASP A 52 3.78 6.85 26.29
C ASP A 52 4.71 7.99 25.85
N TYR A 53 5.66 7.72 24.98
CA TYR A 53 6.66 8.67 24.51
C TYR A 53 6.28 9.35 23.18
N GLY A 54 5.15 9.00 22.57
CA GLY A 54 4.70 9.63 21.33
C GLY A 54 3.95 8.70 20.39
N THR A 55 3.60 9.23 19.23
CA THR A 55 2.88 8.48 18.20
C THR A 55 3.81 8.19 17.02
N MET A 56 3.71 6.98 16.50
CA MET A 56 4.47 6.52 15.36
C MET A 56 3.56 6.15 14.20
N LEU A 57 3.99 6.45 12.99
CA LEU A 57 3.38 5.92 11.78
C LEU A 57 4.12 4.64 11.39
N ILE A 58 3.39 3.56 11.26
CA ILE A 58 3.96 2.26 10.91
C ILE A 58 3.46 1.87 9.53
N VAL A 59 4.38 1.65 8.60
CA VAL A 59 4.10 1.20 7.24
C VAL A 59 4.63 -0.21 7.09
N ASN A 60 3.72 -1.16 6.85
CA ASN A 60 4.07 -2.55 6.59
C ASN A 60 4.16 -2.77 5.08
N VAL A 61 5.34 -3.09 4.62
CA VAL A 61 5.65 -3.21 3.19
C VAL A 61 5.99 -4.67 2.88
N TYR A 62 5.42 -5.19 1.78
CA TYR A 62 5.76 -6.52 1.32
C TYR A 62 7.21 -6.55 0.85
N GLY A 63 7.94 -7.61 1.23
CA GLY A 63 9.27 -7.86 0.73
C GLY A 63 9.27 -8.46 -0.68
N ARG A 64 10.41 -8.97 -1.08
CA ARG A 64 10.59 -9.60 -2.40
C ARG A 64 9.59 -10.75 -2.61
N TYR A 65 9.31 -11.49 -1.53
CA TYR A 65 8.26 -12.50 -1.49
C TYR A 65 7.14 -11.97 -0.62
N ARG A 66 5.88 -12.18 -1.02
CA ARG A 66 4.72 -11.65 -0.27
C ARG A 66 4.61 -12.17 1.16
N ASP A 67 5.34 -13.23 1.48
CA ASP A 67 5.38 -13.77 2.84
C ASP A 67 6.24 -12.93 3.78
N ASP A 68 7.16 -12.14 3.22
CA ASP A 68 8.05 -11.28 3.99
C ASP A 68 7.44 -9.89 4.13
N ILE A 69 7.37 -9.40 5.36
CA ILE A 69 6.88 -8.05 5.63
C ILE A 69 7.99 -7.27 6.32
N SER A 70 8.35 -6.13 5.73
CA SER A 70 9.26 -5.17 6.33
C SER A 70 8.45 -4.07 7.00
N VAL A 71 8.84 -3.70 8.21
CA VAL A 71 8.17 -2.65 8.98
C VAL A 71 9.00 -1.38 8.93
N LYS A 72 8.40 -0.29 8.45
CA LYS A 72 8.99 1.04 8.48
C LYS A 72 8.29 1.85 9.55
N THR A 73 9.05 2.44 10.46
CA THR A 73 8.52 3.19 11.59
C THR A 73 8.97 4.63 11.51
N PHE A 74 8.03 5.57 11.64
CA PHE A 74 8.28 6.99 11.58
C PHE A 74 7.71 7.67 12.83
N TYR A 75 8.54 8.39 13.57
CA TYR A 75 8.09 9.16 14.72
C TYR A 75 7.42 10.45 14.26
N LEU A 76 6.26 10.75 14.82
CA LEU A 76 5.47 11.92 14.46
C LEU A 76 5.51 12.94 15.59
N ASP A 77 6.46 13.87 15.53
CA ASP A 77 6.63 14.89 16.55
C ASP A 77 5.43 15.86 16.60
N ASP A 78 4.78 16.06 15.46
CA ASP A 78 3.68 17.00 15.28
C ASP A 78 2.31 16.32 15.27
N PHE A 79 2.21 15.10 15.80
CA PHE A 79 0.95 14.35 15.76
C PHE A 79 -0.19 15.06 16.49
N LYS A 80 0.09 15.63 17.64
CA LYS A 80 -0.94 16.31 18.44
C LYS A 80 -1.58 17.49 17.68
N GLU A 81 -0.77 18.23 16.93
CA GLU A 81 -1.20 19.38 16.16
C GLU A 81 -1.90 18.99 14.86
N ASN A 82 -1.57 17.81 14.32
CA ASN A 82 -2.03 17.36 13.01
C ASN A 82 -2.74 16.00 13.06
N ARG A 83 -3.37 15.70 14.16
CA ARG A 83 -4.05 14.41 14.38
C ARG A 83 -5.03 14.08 13.27
N ALA A 84 -5.87 15.04 12.87
CA ALA A 84 -6.86 14.83 11.82
C ALA A 84 -6.21 14.51 10.47
N TYR A 85 -5.11 15.19 10.16
CA TYR A 85 -4.36 14.95 8.93
C TYR A 85 -3.82 13.51 8.88
N TYR A 86 -3.18 13.05 9.94
CA TYR A 86 -2.60 11.71 9.98
C TYR A 86 -3.67 10.62 9.98
N ASN A 87 -4.75 10.82 10.69
CA ASN A 87 -5.87 9.87 10.67
C ASN A 87 -6.49 9.75 9.29
N THR A 88 -6.68 10.88 8.60
CA THR A 88 -7.20 10.92 7.23
C THR A 88 -6.23 10.24 6.26
N LEU A 89 -4.94 10.51 6.40
CA LEU A 89 -3.90 9.90 5.55
C LEU A 89 -3.92 8.37 5.68
N VAL A 90 -3.90 7.87 6.90
CA VAL A 90 -3.93 6.42 7.17
C VAL A 90 -5.19 5.79 6.61
N HIS A 91 -6.32 6.43 6.84
CA HIS A 91 -7.61 5.95 6.32
C HIS A 91 -7.62 5.88 4.80
N ASN A 92 -7.16 6.93 4.13
CA ASN A 92 -7.13 7.00 2.67
C ASN A 92 -6.21 5.96 2.06
N VAL A 93 -5.01 5.81 2.63
CA VAL A 93 -4.04 4.81 2.14
C VAL A 93 -4.61 3.40 2.30
N ASN A 94 -5.14 3.06 3.48
CA ASN A 94 -5.69 1.74 3.74
C ASN A 94 -6.90 1.44 2.87
N ASN A 95 -7.78 2.42 2.65
CA ASN A 95 -8.92 2.27 1.75
C ASN A 95 -8.46 2.00 0.31
N ARG A 96 -7.44 2.71 -0.14
CA ARG A 96 -6.92 2.51 -1.49
C ARG A 96 -6.28 1.14 -1.64
N ILE A 97 -5.56 0.68 -0.63
CA ILE A 97 -5.00 -0.67 -0.60
C ILE A 97 -6.12 -1.71 -0.72
N LYS A 98 -7.17 -1.56 0.08
CA LYS A 98 -8.32 -2.46 0.06
C LYS A 98 -9.00 -2.49 -1.31
N ASN A 99 -9.23 -1.32 -1.89
CA ASN A 99 -9.87 -1.20 -3.21
C ASN A 99 -8.99 -1.79 -4.31
N TYR A 100 -7.69 -1.55 -4.26
CA TYR A 100 -6.74 -2.11 -5.21
C TYR A 100 -6.76 -3.64 -5.17
N ASN A 101 -6.71 -4.22 -3.98
CA ASN A 101 -6.74 -5.66 -3.81
C ASN A 101 -8.07 -6.26 -4.28
N LYS A 102 -9.18 -5.59 -4.01
CA LYS A 102 -10.50 -6.02 -4.45
C LYS A 102 -10.62 -6.04 -5.97
N VAL A 103 -10.19 -4.98 -6.64
CA VAL A 103 -10.20 -4.89 -8.11
C VAL A 103 -9.33 -6.01 -8.70
N ARG A 104 -8.18 -6.25 -8.12
CA ARG A 104 -7.27 -7.31 -8.54
C ARG A 104 -7.90 -8.71 -8.38
N GLU A 105 -8.57 -8.97 -7.25
CA GLU A 105 -9.27 -10.22 -7.01
C GLU A 105 -10.41 -10.40 -7.99
N ASP A 106 -11.24 -9.39 -8.19
CA ASP A 106 -12.37 -9.44 -9.11
C ASP A 106 -11.90 -9.71 -10.54
N ALA A 107 -10.81 -9.09 -10.98
CA ALA A 107 -10.21 -9.35 -12.29
C ALA A 107 -9.71 -10.79 -12.41
N SER A 108 -9.03 -11.30 -11.39
CA SER A 108 -8.54 -12.68 -11.35
C SER A 108 -9.70 -13.68 -11.38
N ASN A 109 -10.72 -13.47 -10.57
CA ASN A 109 -11.90 -14.34 -10.50
C ASN A 109 -12.67 -14.33 -11.82
N SER A 110 -12.82 -13.18 -12.48
CA SER A 110 -13.45 -13.07 -13.78
C SER A 110 -12.69 -13.87 -14.85
N PHE A 111 -11.36 -13.77 -14.84
CA PHE A 111 -10.51 -14.52 -15.78
C PHE A 111 -10.65 -16.03 -15.57
N VAL A 112 -10.59 -16.50 -14.33
CA VAL A 112 -10.74 -17.91 -13.99
C VAL A 112 -12.12 -18.42 -14.40
N GLY A 113 -13.18 -17.66 -14.16
CA GLY A 113 -14.54 -18.01 -14.55
C GLY A 113 -14.68 -18.17 -16.05
N LYS A 114 -14.12 -17.25 -16.84
CA LYS A 114 -14.13 -17.34 -18.32
C LYS A 114 -13.37 -18.57 -18.81
N PHE A 115 -12.22 -18.83 -18.24
CA PHE A 115 -11.41 -19.97 -18.63
C PHE A 115 -12.12 -21.29 -18.34
N PHE A 116 -12.76 -21.39 -17.18
CA PHE A 116 -13.54 -22.57 -16.80
C PHE A 116 -14.73 -22.80 -17.74
N ALA A 117 -15.46 -21.74 -18.11
CA ALA A 117 -16.58 -21.83 -19.04
C ALA A 117 -16.15 -22.33 -20.42
N ILE A 118 -15.03 -21.84 -20.95
CA ILE A 118 -14.47 -22.28 -22.23
C ILE A 118 -14.10 -23.76 -22.15
N GLY A 119 -13.44 -24.19 -21.08
CA GLY A 119 -13.07 -25.58 -20.88
C GLY A 119 -14.28 -26.50 -20.83
N LEU A 120 -15.36 -26.08 -20.17
CA LEU A 120 -16.60 -26.86 -20.07
C LEU A 120 -17.26 -27.00 -21.46
N ILE A 121 -17.32 -25.93 -22.24
CA ILE A 121 -17.89 -25.96 -23.59
C ILE A 121 -17.10 -26.93 -24.48
N LEU A 122 -15.77 -26.85 -24.45
CA LEU A 122 -14.92 -27.76 -25.22
C LEU A 122 -15.12 -29.22 -24.80
N PHE A 123 -15.28 -29.47 -23.51
CA PHE A 123 -15.53 -30.82 -22.99
C PHE A 123 -16.86 -31.37 -23.50
N ILE A 124 -17.93 -30.57 -23.48
CA ILE A 124 -19.25 -30.95 -23.96
C ILE A 124 -19.19 -31.28 -25.47
N LEU A 125 -18.53 -30.43 -26.27
CA LEU A 125 -18.37 -30.66 -27.70
C LEU A 125 -17.60 -31.95 -27.98
N PHE A 126 -16.57 -32.25 -27.19
CA PHE A 126 -15.81 -33.47 -27.30
C PHE A 126 -16.66 -34.71 -27.00
N MET A 127 -17.48 -34.66 -25.96
CA MET A 127 -18.39 -35.75 -25.60
C MET A 127 -19.43 -36.00 -26.69
N VAL A 128 -20.01 -34.92 -27.26
CA VAL A 128 -20.94 -35.06 -28.37
C VAL A 128 -20.28 -35.68 -29.60
N TYR A 129 -19.04 -35.27 -29.88
CA TYR A 129 -18.26 -35.85 -30.98
C TYR A 129 -18.05 -37.38 -30.80
N LEU A 130 -17.67 -37.78 -29.58
CA LEU A 130 -17.48 -39.19 -29.28
C LEU A 130 -18.79 -39.99 -29.41
N CYS A 131 -19.90 -39.46 -28.95
CA CYS A 131 -21.20 -40.11 -29.07
C CYS A 131 -21.70 -40.16 -30.51
N GLY A 132 -21.28 -39.24 -31.38
CA GLY A 132 -21.65 -39.22 -32.78
C GLY A 132 -20.90 -40.20 -33.64
N ILE A 133 -19.82 -40.81 -33.14
CA ILE A 133 -19.00 -41.80 -33.87
C ILE A 133 -19.49 -43.23 -33.67
N SER A 134 -20.28 -43.46 -32.65
CA SER A 134 -20.79 -44.81 -32.33
C SER A 134 -21.93 -45.27 -33.21
#